data_48893f268cba98d0a3094c09e5cd6017
#
_entry.id   48893f268cba98d0a3094c09e5cd6017
#
_cell.length_a   1.000
_cell.length_b   1.000
_cell.length_c   1.000
_cell.angle_alpha   90.00
_cell.angle_beta   90.00
_cell.angle_gamma   90.00
#
_symmetry.space_group_name_H-M   'P 1'
#
loop_
_entity.id
_entity.type
_entity.pdbx_description
1 polymer ?
#
loop_
_entity_poly.entity_id
_entity_poly.type
_entity_poly.pdbx_seq_one_letter_code
_entity_poly.pdbx_strand_id
1 'polypeptide(L)'
;HHIKIAMEVMYMSFISSAMSTLEVIVVALGAGLAVWGVINLLEGYGNDNPGAKSQGIKQLMAGGGVVLIGMNLVPLLAGLFG
;
A
#
# COMPACT_ATOMS: atom_id res chain seq x y z
N HIS A 1 -15.14 -1.09 -36.28
CA HIS A 1 -13.82 -1.76 -36.21
C HIS A 1 -12.79 -0.90 -35.49
N HIS A 2 -12.55 0.33 -35.99
CA HIS A 2 -11.64 1.27 -35.34
C HIS A 2 -12.16 1.74 -33.97
N ILE A 3 -13.47 1.90 -33.84
CA ILE A 3 -14.11 2.32 -32.60
C ILE A 3 -13.89 1.25 -31.52
N LYS A 4 -14.03 -0.03 -31.89
CA LYS A 4 -13.81 -1.12 -30.93
C LYS A 4 -12.39 -1.12 -30.39
N ILE A 5 -11.40 -0.97 -31.29
CA ILE A 5 -9.99 -0.91 -30.88
C ILE A 5 -9.72 0.29 -29.99
N ALA A 6 -10.27 1.46 -30.32
CA ALA A 6 -10.13 2.67 -29.54
C ALA A 6 -10.72 2.49 -28.15
N MET A 7 -11.89 1.85 -28.04
CA MET A 7 -12.55 1.58 -26.77
C MET A 7 -11.74 0.61 -25.90
N GLU A 8 -11.17 -0.42 -26.53
CA GLU A 8 -10.32 -1.37 -25.82
C GLU A 8 -9.07 -0.69 -25.26
N VAL A 9 -8.42 0.16 -26.04
CA VAL A 9 -7.24 0.91 -25.61
C VAL A 9 -7.60 1.85 -24.45
N MET A 10 -8.72 2.55 -24.56
CA MET A 10 -9.20 3.44 -23.50
C MET A 10 -9.49 2.68 -22.21
N TYR A 11 -10.12 1.52 -22.32
CA TYR A 11 -10.43 0.66 -21.17
C TYR A 11 -9.14 0.21 -20.48
N MET A 12 -8.16 -0.26 -21.27
CA MET A 12 -6.88 -0.72 -20.73
C MET A 12 -6.11 0.42 -20.06
N SER A 13 -6.13 1.61 -20.67
CA SER A 13 -5.50 2.80 -20.08
C SER A 13 -6.17 3.20 -18.77
N PHE A 14 -7.50 3.12 -18.72
CA PHE A 14 -8.26 3.42 -17.50
C PHE A 14 -7.90 2.43 -16.39
N ILE A 15 -7.89 1.14 -16.68
CA ILE A 15 -7.56 0.10 -15.70
C ILE A 15 -6.12 0.28 -15.21
N SER A 16 -5.18 0.53 -16.11
CA SER A 16 -3.78 0.76 -15.75
C SER A 16 -3.62 1.95 -14.82
N SER A 17 -4.30 3.07 -15.12
CA SER A 17 -4.27 4.26 -14.27
C SER A 17 -4.92 4.01 -12.92
N ALA A 18 -6.04 3.28 -12.89
CA ALA A 18 -6.72 2.94 -11.65
C ALA A 18 -5.85 2.05 -10.75
N MET A 19 -5.14 1.09 -11.34
CA MET A 19 -4.25 0.20 -10.59
C MET A 19 -3.04 0.95 -10.05
N SER A 20 -2.47 1.90 -10.81
CA SER A 20 -1.37 2.74 -10.34
C SER A 20 -1.82 3.60 -9.16
N THR A 21 -3.02 4.17 -9.23
CA THR A 21 -3.59 4.97 -8.13
C THR A 21 -3.82 4.09 -6.90
N LEU A 22 -4.34 2.89 -7.10
CA LEU A 22 -4.55 1.93 -6.01
C LEU A 22 -3.22 1.58 -5.33
N GLU A 23 -2.17 1.33 -6.10
CA GLU A 23 -0.84 1.05 -5.56
C GLU A 23 -0.36 2.19 -4.67
N VAL A 24 -0.47 3.44 -5.13
CA VAL A 24 -0.06 4.61 -4.37
C VAL A 24 -0.85 4.70 -3.07
N ILE A 25 -2.16 4.49 -3.11
CA ILE A 25 -3.02 4.56 -1.92
C ILE A 25 -2.62 3.48 -0.91
N VAL A 26 -2.47 2.25 -1.36
CA VAL A 26 -2.12 1.12 -0.49
C VAL A 26 -0.76 1.34 0.15
N VAL A 27 0.24 1.75 -0.64
CA VAL A 27 1.59 2.01 -0.13
C VAL A 27 1.56 3.18 0.86
N ALA A 28 0.82 4.24 0.56
CA ALA A 28 0.71 5.39 1.45
C ALA A 28 0.07 5.02 2.78
N LEU A 29 -1.00 4.22 2.76
CA LEU A 29 -1.65 3.75 3.99
C LEU A 29 -0.72 2.86 4.80
N GLY A 30 -0.02 1.95 4.15
CA GLY A 30 0.96 1.09 4.81
C GLY A 30 2.11 1.87 5.41
N ALA A 31 2.64 2.83 4.67
CA ALA A 31 3.72 3.70 5.15
C ALA A 31 3.25 4.54 6.35
N GLY A 32 2.03 5.08 6.28
CA GLY A 32 1.47 5.85 7.40
C GLY A 32 1.33 5.01 8.66
N LEU A 33 0.86 3.78 8.52
CA LEU A 33 0.76 2.85 9.64
C LEU A 33 2.14 2.48 10.20
N ALA A 34 3.12 2.27 9.33
CA ALA A 34 4.49 1.99 9.75
C ALA A 34 5.10 3.15 10.54
N VAL A 35 4.89 4.38 10.07
CA VAL A 35 5.35 5.59 10.77
C VAL A 35 4.68 5.70 12.14
N TRP A 36 3.38 5.46 12.21
CA TRP A 36 2.66 5.43 13.48
C TRP A 36 3.26 4.39 14.43
N GLY A 37 3.58 3.21 13.90
CA GLY A 37 4.24 2.17 14.68
C GLY A 37 5.58 2.59 15.23
N VAL A 38 6.39 3.28 14.43
CA VAL A 38 7.67 3.83 14.89
C VAL A 38 7.48 4.84 16.01
N ILE A 39 6.48 5.72 15.86
CA ILE A 39 6.15 6.71 16.91
C ILE A 39 5.79 6.00 18.22
N ASN A 40 4.96 4.97 18.15
CA ASN A 40 4.57 4.20 19.34
C ASN A 40 5.77 3.44 19.93
N LEU A 41 6.66 2.93 19.10
CA LEU A 41 7.89 2.29 19.58
C LEU A 41 8.76 3.28 20.36
N LEU A 42 8.98 4.46 19.79
CA LEU A 42 9.79 5.49 20.45
C LEU A 42 9.17 5.93 21.77
N GLU A 43 7.85 6.10 21.78
CA GLU A 43 7.13 6.44 23.01
C GLU A 43 7.23 5.32 24.04
N GLY A 44 7.10 4.07 23.61
CA GLY A 44 7.23 2.90 24.46
C GLY A 44 8.60 2.78 25.10
N TYR A 45 9.67 3.00 24.33
CA TYR A 45 11.03 2.96 24.84
C TYR A 45 11.36 4.21 25.67
N GLY A 46 10.88 5.38 25.23
CA GLY A 46 11.16 6.63 25.94
C GLY A 46 10.47 6.72 27.29
N ASN A 47 9.23 6.22 27.40
CA ASN A 47 8.43 6.28 28.62
C ASN A 47 8.30 4.93 29.33
N ASP A 48 9.06 3.94 28.90
CA ASP A 48 9.05 2.58 29.46
C ASP A 48 7.63 1.99 29.52
N ASN A 49 6.90 2.12 28.41
CA ASN A 49 5.53 1.65 28.28
C ASN A 49 5.48 0.38 27.42
N PRO A 50 5.34 -0.82 28.05
CA PRO A 50 5.34 -2.08 27.27
C PRO A 50 4.16 -2.20 26.30
N GLY A 51 3.02 -1.59 26.63
CA GLY A 51 1.85 -1.59 25.74
C GLY A 51 2.12 -0.83 24.45
N ALA A 52 2.76 0.34 24.54
CA ALA A 52 3.14 1.13 23.37
C ALA A 52 4.21 0.43 22.54
N LYS A 53 5.18 -0.24 23.17
CA LYS A 53 6.18 -1.04 22.47
C LYS A 53 5.53 -2.14 21.64
N SER A 54 4.65 -2.93 22.26
CA SER A 54 3.98 -4.04 21.60
C SER A 54 3.10 -3.54 20.44
N GLN A 55 2.32 -2.51 20.65
CA GLN A 55 1.48 -1.92 19.62
C GLN A 55 2.30 -1.36 18.47
N GLY A 56 3.39 -0.68 18.79
CA GLY A 56 4.29 -0.10 17.79
C GLY A 56 4.92 -1.15 16.89
N ILE A 57 5.35 -2.26 17.46
CA ILE A 57 5.93 -3.38 16.71
C ILE A 57 4.88 -3.96 15.75
N LYS A 58 3.66 -4.21 16.24
CA LYS A 58 2.57 -4.74 15.41
C LYS A 58 2.23 -3.80 14.26
N GLN A 59 2.14 -2.50 14.55
CA GLN A 59 1.83 -1.50 13.53
C GLN A 59 2.93 -1.38 12.49
N LEU A 60 4.18 -1.41 12.93
CA LEU A 60 5.32 -1.36 12.02
C LEU A 60 5.35 -2.56 11.09
N MET A 61 5.14 -3.75 11.64
CA MET A 61 5.10 -4.98 10.85
C MET A 61 3.91 -4.99 9.89
N ALA A 62 2.74 -4.60 10.37
CA ALA A 62 1.53 -4.54 9.53
C ALA A 62 1.68 -3.50 8.42
N GLY A 63 2.17 -2.29 8.78
CA GLY A 63 2.39 -1.23 7.79
C GLY A 63 3.43 -1.61 6.75
N GLY A 64 4.55 -2.18 7.19
CA GLY A 64 5.58 -2.68 6.29
C GLY A 64 5.07 -3.79 5.39
N GLY A 65 4.26 -4.70 5.92
CA GLY A 65 3.62 -5.75 5.13
C GLY A 65 2.69 -5.20 4.07
N VAL A 66 1.88 -4.21 4.43
CA VAL A 66 0.97 -3.55 3.48
C VAL A 66 1.75 -2.85 2.37
N VAL A 67 2.86 -2.17 2.70
CA VAL A 67 3.73 -1.54 1.69
C VAL A 67 4.26 -2.59 0.71
N LEU A 68 4.76 -3.71 1.22
CA LEU A 68 5.29 -4.79 0.37
C LEU A 68 4.21 -5.39 -0.52
N ILE A 69 3.01 -5.59 0.01
CA ILE A 69 1.87 -6.08 -0.77
C ILE A 69 1.51 -5.07 -1.87
N GLY A 70 1.44 -3.79 -1.53
CA GLY A 70 1.14 -2.75 -2.50
C GLY A 70 2.15 -2.68 -3.62
N MET A 71 3.44 -2.76 -3.29
CA MET A 71 4.52 -2.68 -4.28
C MET A 71 4.62 -3.91 -5.18
N ASN A 72 4.19 -5.08 -4.71
CA ASN A 72 4.38 -6.34 -5.44
C ASN A 72 3.07 -6.89 -5.99
N LEU A 73 2.03 -6.94 -5.15
CA LEU A 73 0.76 -7.58 -5.53
C LEU A 73 -0.05 -6.72 -6.48
N VAL A 74 -0.12 -5.40 -6.24
CA VAL A 74 -0.91 -4.50 -7.10
C VAL A 74 -0.37 -4.48 -8.53
N PRO A 75 0.96 -4.32 -8.77
CA PRO A 75 1.49 -4.43 -10.13
C PRO A 75 1.24 -5.79 -10.77
N LEU A 76 1.28 -6.88 -9.99
CA LEU A 76 0.98 -8.22 -10.48
C LEU A 76 -0.47 -8.32 -10.96
N LEU A 77 -1.40 -7.78 -10.17
CA LEU A 77 -2.82 -7.73 -10.57
C LEU A 77 -3.03 -6.86 -11.80
N ALA A 78 -2.34 -5.73 -11.89
CA ALA A 78 -2.40 -4.87 -13.07
C ALA A 78 -1.95 -5.61 -14.32
N GLY A 79 -0.93 -6.46 -14.21
CA GLY A 79 -0.45 -7.29 -15.31
C GLY A 79 -1.47 -8.31 -15.79
N LEU A 80 -2.35 -8.78 -14.90
CA LEU A 80 -3.43 -9.72 -15.27
C LEU A 80 -4.54 -9.04 -16.08
N PHE A 81 -4.75 -7.74 -15.87
CA PHE A 81 -5.79 -6.97 -16.57
C PHE A 81 -5.28 -6.24 -17.80
N GLY A 82 -4.00 -6.06 -17.88
CA GLY A 82 -3.36 -5.37 -18.97
C GLY A 82 -2.39 -6.21 -19.70
#